data_2ddb2483177056f661fcf643baa278f9
#
_entry.id   2ddb2483177056f661fcf643baa278f9
#
_cell.length_a   1.000
_cell.length_b   1.000
_cell.length_c   1.000
_cell.angle_alpha   90.00
_cell.angle_beta   90.00
_cell.angle_gamma   90.00
#
_symmetry.space_group_name_H-M   'P 1'
#
loop_
_entity.id
_entity.type
_entity.pdbx_description
1 polymer ?
#
loop_
_entity_poly.entity_id
_entity_poly.type
_entity_poly.pdbx_seq_one_letter_code
_entity_poly.pdbx_strand_id
1 'polypeptide(L)'
;VSSEAVAQEAASGTGDERLTGVLRYYELAKRAEWRIADLPWSDVPPVPESKGSPEKRARRLDVWRSVITQQLQADAFAVEMAAQLFQLAPHPDAKLYYSTMVQDESRHTEAWLKLADMAGGTAER
;
A
#
# COMPACT_ATOMS: atom_id res chain seq x y z
N VAL A 1 13.02 -4.03 5.34
CA VAL A 1 13.97 -4.52 4.32
C VAL A 1 14.10 -3.43 3.29
N SER A 2 15.34 -2.93 3.02
CA SER A 2 15.52 -1.83 2.07
C SER A 2 15.23 -2.31 0.63
N SER A 3 14.74 -1.41 -0.21
CA SER A 3 14.51 -1.66 -1.65
C SER A 3 15.74 -2.22 -2.36
N GLU A 4 16.95 -1.84 -1.93
CA GLU A 4 18.22 -2.35 -2.44
C GLU A 4 18.48 -3.80 -2.06
N ALA A 5 18.13 -4.23 -0.85
CA ALA A 5 18.29 -5.63 -0.42
C ALA A 5 17.39 -6.57 -1.23
N VAL A 6 16.16 -6.16 -1.54
CA VAL A 6 15.22 -6.91 -2.40
C VAL A 6 15.75 -6.97 -3.84
N ALA A 7 16.29 -5.87 -4.36
CA ALA A 7 16.88 -5.83 -5.70
C ALA A 7 18.15 -6.70 -5.81
N GLN A 8 18.96 -6.74 -4.77
CA GLN A 8 20.21 -7.49 -4.73
C GLN A 8 19.97 -8.99 -4.58
N GLU A 9 18.97 -9.40 -3.79
CA GLU A 9 18.53 -10.80 -3.70
C GLU A 9 17.92 -11.27 -5.04
N ALA A 10 17.22 -10.37 -5.73
CA ALA A 10 16.72 -10.61 -7.08
C ALA A 10 17.84 -10.85 -8.10
N ALA A 11 19.02 -10.26 -7.91
CA ALA A 11 20.17 -10.37 -8.81
C ALA A 11 21.09 -11.55 -8.48
N SER A 12 21.04 -12.11 -7.26
CA SER A 12 22.04 -13.09 -6.77
C SER A 12 21.87 -14.54 -7.25
N GLY A 13 20.85 -14.84 -8.07
CA GLY A 13 20.77 -16.12 -8.81
C GLY A 13 20.68 -17.42 -7.98
N THR A 14 20.57 -17.35 -6.65
CA THR A 14 20.49 -18.53 -5.77
C THR A 14 19.06 -19.04 -5.54
N GLY A 15 18.15 -18.69 -6.42
CA GLY A 15 16.78 -19.21 -6.43
C GLY A 15 16.64 -20.39 -7.39
N ASP A 16 15.84 -21.35 -7.00
CA ASP A 16 15.45 -22.52 -7.80
C ASP A 16 15.33 -22.17 -9.30
N GLU A 17 16.13 -22.82 -10.16
CA GLU A 17 16.14 -22.60 -11.62
C GLU A 17 14.75 -22.72 -12.28
N ARG A 18 13.76 -23.27 -11.57
CA ARG A 18 12.37 -23.39 -11.99
C ARG A 18 11.56 -22.09 -11.85
N LEU A 19 12.07 -21.08 -11.13
CA LEU A 19 11.38 -19.79 -10.95
C LEU A 19 11.89 -18.77 -11.97
N THR A 20 11.40 -18.85 -13.20
CA THR A 20 11.75 -17.92 -14.28
C THR A 20 10.66 -16.84 -14.46
N GLY A 21 11.07 -15.63 -14.81
CA GLY A 21 10.14 -14.57 -15.21
C GLY A 21 9.22 -14.09 -14.10
N VAL A 22 7.92 -14.04 -14.37
CA VAL A 22 6.91 -13.41 -13.51
C VAL A 22 6.70 -14.14 -12.19
N LEU A 23 6.84 -15.47 -12.16
CA LEU A 23 6.67 -16.28 -10.96
C LEU A 23 7.65 -15.87 -9.84
N ARG A 24 8.84 -15.44 -10.21
CA ARG A 24 9.82 -14.90 -9.27
C ARG A 24 9.27 -13.67 -8.50
N TYR A 25 8.58 -12.77 -9.18
CA TYR A 25 7.98 -11.59 -8.53
C TYR A 25 6.84 -11.98 -7.59
N TYR A 26 6.07 -12.99 -7.91
CA TYR A 26 5.07 -13.55 -7.00
C TYR A 26 5.70 -14.07 -5.71
N GLU A 27 6.80 -14.83 -5.80
CA GLU A 27 7.52 -15.34 -4.64
C GLU A 27 8.14 -14.20 -3.79
N LEU A 28 8.68 -13.16 -4.44
CA LEU A 28 9.16 -11.98 -3.74
C LEU A 28 8.03 -11.24 -3.01
N ALA A 29 6.88 -11.08 -3.64
CA ALA A 29 5.72 -10.42 -3.02
C ALA A 29 5.25 -11.17 -1.77
N LYS A 30 5.20 -12.51 -1.81
CA LYS A 30 4.86 -13.33 -0.64
C LYS A 30 5.84 -13.14 0.52
N ARG A 31 7.14 -13.05 0.24
CA ARG A 31 8.16 -12.81 1.27
C ARG A 31 8.09 -11.41 1.87
N ALA A 32 7.65 -10.44 1.09
CA ALA A 32 7.50 -9.05 1.50
C ALA A 32 6.12 -8.77 2.12
N GLU A 33 5.30 -9.79 2.35
CA GLU A 33 3.96 -9.63 2.90
C GLU A 33 4.01 -8.97 4.29
N TRP A 34 3.09 -8.03 4.49
CA TRP A 34 2.92 -7.33 5.75
C TRP A 34 1.43 -7.21 6.12
N ARG A 35 1.14 -6.98 7.37
CA ARG A 35 -0.24 -6.85 7.86
C ARG A 35 -0.44 -5.48 8.47
N ILE A 36 -1.61 -4.90 8.28
CA ILE A 36 -1.98 -3.62 8.91
C ILE A 36 -1.83 -3.67 10.43
N ALA A 37 -2.19 -4.80 11.05
CA ALA A 37 -2.08 -4.98 12.49
C ALA A 37 -0.65 -4.95 13.03
N ASP A 38 0.34 -5.24 12.19
CA ASP A 38 1.75 -5.32 12.58
C ASP A 38 2.47 -3.97 12.46
N LEU A 39 1.80 -2.95 11.90
CA LEU A 39 2.35 -1.60 11.81
C LEU A 39 2.32 -0.91 13.18
N PRO A 40 3.34 -0.10 13.50
CA PRO A 40 3.45 0.57 14.80
C PRO A 40 2.51 1.79 14.90
N TRP A 41 1.22 1.56 14.88
CA TRP A 41 0.20 2.62 14.91
C TRP A 41 0.29 3.52 16.14
N SER A 42 0.80 3.00 17.26
CA SER A 42 1.07 3.78 18.45
C SER A 42 2.12 4.89 18.24
N ASP A 43 3.01 4.71 17.27
CA ASP A 43 4.08 5.65 16.97
C ASP A 43 3.62 6.73 15.97
N VAL A 44 2.46 6.53 15.34
CA VAL A 44 1.83 7.55 14.51
C VAL A 44 1.23 8.60 15.45
N PRO A 45 1.75 9.83 15.47
CA PRO A 45 1.20 10.85 16.33
C PRO A 45 -0.28 11.05 15.98
N PRO A 46 -1.17 11.19 16.99
CA PRO A 46 -2.52 11.68 16.72
C PRO A 46 -2.37 12.94 15.89
N VAL A 47 -3.29 13.17 14.96
CA VAL A 47 -3.26 14.32 14.02
C VAL A 47 -2.63 15.51 14.71
N PRO A 48 -1.53 16.04 14.19
CA PRO A 48 -0.53 16.67 14.99
C PRO A 48 -1.17 17.70 15.91
N GLU A 49 -0.92 17.57 17.22
CA GLU A 49 -1.04 18.67 18.16
C GLU A 49 -0.11 19.77 17.63
N SER A 50 -0.55 20.38 16.54
CA SER A 50 0.26 21.35 15.84
C SER A 50 0.37 22.56 16.72
N LYS A 51 1.58 22.88 17.12
CA LYS A 51 1.90 24.18 17.68
C LYS A 51 1.29 25.24 16.76
N GLY A 52 0.44 26.10 17.28
CA GLY A 52 -0.19 27.16 16.51
C GLY A 52 -1.61 27.48 16.98
N SER A 53 -2.19 28.52 16.37
CA SER A 53 -3.56 28.93 16.68
C SER A 53 -4.58 27.84 16.31
N PRO A 54 -5.79 27.86 16.90
CA PRO A 54 -6.87 26.92 16.55
C PRO A 54 -7.13 26.87 15.04
N GLU A 55 -7.09 28.01 14.37
CA GLU A 55 -7.33 28.12 12.91
C GLU A 55 -6.24 27.40 12.11
N LYS A 56 -4.97 27.52 12.51
CA LYS A 56 -3.85 26.82 11.86
C LYS A 56 -3.97 25.31 12.05
N ARG A 57 -4.41 24.86 13.23
CA ARG A 57 -4.64 23.44 13.49
C ARG A 57 -5.77 22.88 12.63
N ALA A 58 -6.90 23.58 12.57
CA ALA A 58 -8.04 23.22 11.74
C ALA A 58 -7.62 23.09 10.26
N ARG A 59 -6.92 24.10 9.74
CA ARG A 59 -6.44 24.08 8.34
C ARG A 59 -5.50 22.90 8.04
N ARG A 60 -4.61 22.53 8.97
CA ARG A 60 -3.76 21.36 8.78
C ARG A 60 -4.55 20.07 8.78
N LEU A 61 -5.54 19.95 9.64
CA LEU A 61 -6.43 18.81 9.67
C LEU A 61 -7.19 18.64 8.34
N ASP A 62 -7.70 19.74 7.79
CA ASP A 62 -8.38 19.74 6.50
C ASP A 62 -7.46 19.31 5.36
N VAL A 63 -6.20 19.78 5.38
CA VAL A 63 -5.18 19.34 4.40
C VAL A 63 -4.93 17.83 4.53
N TRP A 64 -4.76 17.33 5.76
CA TRP A 64 -4.56 15.88 5.99
C TRP A 64 -5.74 15.06 5.51
N ARG A 65 -6.96 15.44 5.84
CA ARG A 65 -8.17 14.78 5.38
C ARG A 65 -8.28 14.78 3.85
N SER A 66 -7.90 15.88 3.21
CA SER A 66 -7.87 15.98 1.75
C SER A 66 -6.86 15.01 1.13
N VAL A 67 -5.66 14.92 1.69
CA VAL A 67 -4.64 13.95 1.23
C VAL A 67 -5.15 12.52 1.40
N ILE A 68 -5.67 12.17 2.58
CA ILE A 68 -6.22 10.83 2.84
C ILE A 68 -7.34 10.50 1.84
N THR A 69 -8.24 11.44 1.59
CA THR A 69 -9.35 11.25 0.62
C THR A 69 -8.83 10.98 -0.79
N GLN A 70 -7.80 11.72 -1.23
CA GLN A 70 -7.19 11.52 -2.54
C GLN A 70 -6.51 10.15 -2.64
N GLN A 71 -5.79 9.74 -1.62
CA GLN A 71 -5.11 8.44 -1.60
C GLN A 71 -6.11 7.28 -1.59
N LEU A 72 -7.18 7.37 -0.80
CA LEU A 72 -8.24 6.37 -0.82
C LEU A 72 -8.83 6.18 -2.22
N GLN A 73 -9.02 7.25 -2.97
CA GLN A 73 -9.53 7.18 -4.34
C GLN A 73 -8.50 6.59 -5.31
N ALA A 74 -7.23 6.97 -5.16
CA ALA A 74 -6.15 6.47 -6.00
C ALA A 74 -5.95 4.96 -5.80
N ASP A 75 -5.94 4.50 -4.55
CA ASP A 75 -5.74 3.09 -4.24
C ASP A 75 -6.96 2.23 -4.60
N ALA A 76 -8.18 2.76 -4.45
CA ALA A 76 -9.38 2.09 -4.96
C ALA A 76 -9.30 1.88 -6.48
N PHE A 77 -8.85 2.88 -7.23
CA PHE A 77 -8.60 2.75 -8.66
C PHE A 77 -7.48 1.74 -8.97
N ALA A 78 -6.41 1.73 -8.16
CA ALA A 78 -5.30 0.79 -8.32
C ALA A 78 -5.75 -0.67 -8.09
N VAL A 79 -6.63 -0.92 -7.11
CA VAL A 79 -7.25 -2.24 -6.90
C VAL A 79 -8.03 -2.69 -8.14
N GLU A 80 -8.88 -1.82 -8.70
CA GLU A 80 -9.64 -2.14 -9.90
C GLU A 80 -8.72 -2.43 -11.10
N MET A 81 -7.67 -1.62 -11.28
CA MET A 81 -6.72 -1.79 -12.36
C MET A 81 -5.94 -3.10 -12.22
N ALA A 82 -5.49 -3.44 -11.02
CA ALA A 82 -4.80 -4.70 -10.75
C ALA A 82 -5.72 -5.91 -10.99
N ALA A 83 -7.00 -5.81 -10.64
CA ALA A 83 -7.99 -6.84 -10.91
C ALA A 83 -8.23 -7.04 -12.42
N GLN A 84 -8.26 -5.97 -13.20
CA GLN A 84 -8.35 -6.05 -14.67
C GLN A 84 -7.11 -6.71 -15.28
N LEU A 85 -5.91 -6.35 -14.81
CA LEU A 85 -4.67 -6.98 -15.25
C LEU A 85 -4.64 -8.48 -14.91
N PHE A 86 -5.15 -8.86 -13.74
CA PHE A 86 -5.34 -10.26 -13.37
C PHE A 86 -6.24 -11.00 -14.36
N GLN A 87 -7.37 -10.41 -14.76
CA GLN A 87 -8.28 -11.02 -15.72
C GLN A 87 -7.65 -11.17 -17.11
N LEU A 88 -6.93 -10.14 -17.56
CA LEU A 88 -6.32 -10.08 -18.89
C LEU A 88 -5.01 -10.87 -19.00
N ALA A 89 -4.40 -11.24 -17.89
CA ALA A 89 -3.11 -11.93 -17.90
C ALA A 89 -3.18 -13.25 -18.67
N PRO A 90 -2.31 -13.46 -19.67
CA PRO A 90 -2.40 -14.62 -20.57
C PRO A 90 -1.89 -15.92 -19.92
N HIS A 91 -1.06 -15.81 -18.88
CA HIS A 91 -0.40 -16.96 -18.25
C HIS A 91 -0.76 -17.08 -16.76
N PRO A 92 -0.86 -18.31 -16.23
CA PRO A 92 -1.12 -18.53 -14.80
C PRO A 92 -0.13 -17.80 -13.87
N ASP A 93 1.14 -17.77 -14.22
CA ASP A 93 2.19 -17.10 -13.42
C ASP A 93 1.95 -15.59 -13.32
N ALA A 94 1.53 -14.97 -14.42
CA ALA A 94 1.15 -13.55 -14.41
C ALA A 94 -0.10 -13.31 -13.56
N LYS A 95 -1.07 -14.22 -13.57
CA LYS A 95 -2.24 -14.15 -12.68
C LYS A 95 -1.85 -14.22 -11.21
N LEU A 96 -0.94 -15.13 -10.85
CA LEU A 96 -0.41 -15.20 -9.49
C LEU A 96 0.23 -13.89 -9.06
N TYR A 97 1.04 -13.27 -9.92
CA TYR A 97 1.65 -11.98 -9.64
C TYR A 97 0.61 -10.86 -9.46
N TYR A 98 -0.33 -10.74 -10.39
CA TYR A 98 -1.37 -9.71 -10.29
C TYR A 98 -2.31 -9.92 -9.09
N SER A 99 -2.49 -11.15 -8.61
CA SER A 99 -3.23 -11.40 -7.37
C SER A 99 -2.55 -10.79 -6.16
N THR A 100 -1.22 -10.77 -6.11
CA THR A 100 -0.47 -10.07 -5.05
C THR A 100 -0.61 -8.56 -5.14
N MET A 101 -0.66 -8.00 -6.35
CA MET A 101 -0.92 -6.56 -6.55
C MET A 101 -2.31 -6.17 -6.02
N VAL A 102 -3.35 -6.92 -6.33
CA VAL A 102 -4.70 -6.67 -5.79
C VAL A 102 -4.68 -6.68 -4.26
N GLN A 103 -3.96 -7.62 -3.66
CA GLN A 103 -3.83 -7.72 -2.21
C GLN A 103 -3.04 -6.55 -1.62
N ASP A 104 -1.95 -6.12 -2.27
CA ASP A 104 -1.14 -5.00 -1.82
C ASP A 104 -1.93 -3.68 -1.86
N GLU A 105 -2.62 -3.39 -2.95
CA GLU A 105 -3.44 -2.19 -3.07
C GLU A 105 -4.61 -2.19 -2.08
N SER A 106 -5.17 -3.37 -1.79
CA SER A 106 -6.20 -3.50 -0.76
C SER A 106 -5.65 -3.19 0.64
N ARG A 107 -4.42 -3.59 0.96
CA ARG A 107 -3.75 -3.24 2.22
C ARG A 107 -3.45 -1.74 2.32
N HIS A 108 -3.04 -1.11 1.22
CA HIS A 108 -2.86 0.34 1.17
C HIS A 108 -4.19 1.05 1.49
N THR A 109 -5.27 0.63 0.86
CA THR A 109 -6.62 1.17 1.14
C THR A 109 -6.99 1.01 2.62
N GLU A 110 -6.74 -0.16 3.21
CA GLU A 110 -6.99 -0.41 4.65
C GLU A 110 -6.15 0.52 5.54
N ALA A 111 -4.87 0.78 5.18
CA ALA A 111 -4.01 1.71 5.90
C ALA A 111 -4.57 3.15 5.86
N TRP A 112 -5.04 3.60 4.70
CA TRP A 112 -5.66 4.92 4.57
C TRP A 112 -6.97 5.05 5.32
N LEU A 113 -7.80 4.00 5.37
CA LEU A 113 -9.00 3.97 6.21
C LEU A 113 -8.64 4.10 7.69
N LYS A 114 -7.59 3.43 8.13
CA LYS A 114 -7.09 3.56 9.50
C LYS A 114 -6.62 4.99 9.82
N LEU A 115 -5.88 5.61 8.90
CA LEU A 115 -5.46 7.00 9.03
C LEU A 115 -6.66 7.97 9.00
N ALA A 116 -7.69 7.69 8.21
CA ALA A 116 -8.92 8.48 8.20
C ALA A 116 -9.61 8.43 9.57
N ASP A 117 -9.73 7.26 10.19
CA ASP A 117 -10.27 7.12 11.54
C ASP A 117 -9.48 7.97 12.55
N MET A 118 -8.15 7.90 12.49
CA MET A 118 -7.27 8.68 13.37
C MET A 118 -7.37 10.20 13.13
N ALA A 119 -7.72 10.61 11.93
CA ALA A 119 -7.93 12.02 11.55
C ALA A 119 -9.38 12.51 11.84
N GLY A 120 -10.25 11.64 12.36
CA GLY A 120 -11.66 11.96 12.61
C GLY A 120 -12.50 12.04 11.33
N GLY A 121 -12.11 11.30 10.28
CA GLY A 121 -12.82 11.16 9.01
C GLY A 121 -12.05 11.67 7.80
N THR A 122 -12.67 11.56 6.64
CA THR A 122 -12.19 12.09 5.36
C THR A 122 -12.63 13.54 5.17
N ALA A 123 -12.10 14.22 4.14
CA ALA A 123 -12.62 15.53 3.76
C ALA A 123 -14.04 15.38 3.21
N GLU A 124 -14.93 16.27 3.64
CA GLU A 124 -16.24 16.42 3.00
C GLU A 124 -16.03 17.00 1.58
N ARG A 125 -16.79 16.49 0.64
CA ARG A 125 -16.81 16.97 -0.75
C ARG A 125 -17.89 18.02 -0.95
#